data_28596fa9d80ed20f769576d7cd3a57a6
#
_entry.id   28596fa9d80ed20f769576d7cd3a57a6
#
_cell.length_a   1.000
_cell.length_b   1.000
_cell.length_c   1.000
_cell.angle_alpha   90.00
_cell.angle_beta   90.00
_cell.angle_gamma   90.00
#
_symmetry.space_group_name_H-M   'P 1'
#
loop_
_entity.id
_entity.type
_entity.pdbx_description
1 polymer ?
#
loop_
_entity_poly.entity_id
_entity_poly.type
_entity_poly.pdbx_seq_one_letter_code
_entity_poly.pdbx_strand_id
1 'polypeptide(L)'
;NWHVDDVWAYLLGAPSPWGGSNEELFLLYKGSNQGECPIVIDKTTPSCGNSRFGCWTCTVVNKDKAIHGLVESGEDWMKPLLEFRDELHFSTLPENKATFRNHKRRSGKISFQTVYAEGEGRTNEIELNAEGIGINVPGPYWLDVRKKWLKNLLKIEKNIRESGRTIELISRPELHIIRREWITDPNEPDWEDSLPQIYQEIYPEDSLEW
;
A
#
# COMPACT_ATOMS: atom_id res chain seq x y z
N ASN A 1 -8.98 -20.93 25.59
CA ASN A 1 -8.56 -19.82 24.71
C ASN A 1 -7.08 -19.54 24.97
N TRP A 2 -6.28 -19.49 23.93
CA TRP A 2 -4.86 -19.15 24.03
C TRP A 2 -4.69 -17.63 24.03
N HIS A 3 -3.83 -17.12 24.92
CA HIS A 3 -3.35 -15.74 24.83
C HIS A 3 -2.11 -15.69 23.94
N VAL A 4 -1.73 -14.49 23.48
CA VAL A 4 -0.56 -14.30 22.60
C VAL A 4 0.73 -14.82 23.25
N ASP A 5 0.85 -14.65 24.56
CA ASP A 5 1.99 -15.11 25.33
C ASP A 5 2.08 -16.66 25.37
N ASP A 6 0.94 -17.34 25.47
CA ASP A 6 0.89 -18.81 25.42
C ASP A 6 1.35 -19.33 24.04
N VAL A 7 0.97 -18.59 22.96
CA VAL A 7 1.39 -18.93 21.59
C VAL A 7 2.91 -18.77 21.44
N TRP A 8 3.48 -17.66 21.93
CA TRP A 8 4.93 -17.46 21.87
C TRP A 8 5.70 -18.44 22.74
N ALA A 9 5.22 -18.73 23.96
CA ALA A 9 5.83 -19.73 24.83
C ALA A 9 5.85 -21.10 24.16
N TYR A 10 4.75 -21.49 23.50
CA TYR A 10 4.69 -22.74 22.72
C TYR A 10 5.64 -22.74 21.53
N LEU A 11 5.61 -21.69 20.69
CA LEU A 11 6.45 -21.60 19.49
C LEU A 11 7.94 -21.62 19.82
N LEU A 12 8.37 -20.92 20.87
CA LEU A 12 9.78 -20.90 21.29
C LEU A 12 10.22 -22.21 21.95
N GLY A 13 9.27 -22.98 22.51
CA GLY A 13 9.54 -24.28 23.15
C GLY A 13 9.42 -25.49 22.21
N ALA A 14 8.92 -25.31 20.97
CA ALA A 14 8.66 -26.40 20.03
C ALA A 14 9.41 -26.18 18.69
N PRO A 15 9.97 -27.22 18.07
CA PRO A 15 10.56 -27.10 16.75
C PRO A 15 9.46 -26.83 15.70
N SER A 16 9.79 -25.98 14.71
CA SER A 16 8.90 -25.70 13.61
C SER A 16 8.75 -26.95 12.70
N PRO A 17 7.53 -27.43 12.45
CA PRO A 17 7.30 -28.66 11.66
C PRO A 17 7.70 -28.51 10.17
N TRP A 18 7.88 -27.30 9.67
CA TRP A 18 8.35 -27.00 8.30
C TRP A 18 9.81 -26.60 8.22
N GLY A 19 10.59 -26.75 9.29
CA GLY A 19 12.03 -26.54 9.31
C GLY A 19 12.49 -25.08 9.44
N GLY A 20 11.58 -24.09 9.59
CA GLY A 20 11.92 -22.70 9.86
C GLY A 20 12.30 -22.49 11.34
N SER A 21 12.95 -21.36 11.64
CA SER A 21 13.28 -20.95 13.02
C SER A 21 12.16 -20.14 13.64
N ASN A 22 11.60 -20.63 14.74
CA ASN A 22 10.63 -19.88 15.52
C ASN A 22 11.29 -18.71 16.28
N GLU A 23 12.59 -18.80 16.57
CA GLU A 23 13.37 -17.69 17.14
C GLU A 23 13.53 -16.54 16.13
N GLU A 24 13.82 -16.84 14.86
CA GLU A 24 13.89 -15.83 13.81
C GLU A 24 12.53 -15.14 13.62
N LEU A 25 11.44 -15.92 13.65
CA LEU A 25 10.10 -15.35 13.62
C LEU A 25 9.84 -14.41 14.81
N PHE A 26 10.25 -14.81 16.02
CA PHE A 26 10.13 -13.98 17.21
C PHE A 26 10.93 -12.68 17.09
N LEU A 27 12.17 -12.75 16.59
CA LEU A 27 13.02 -11.59 16.36
C LEU A 27 12.43 -10.64 15.31
N LEU A 28 11.83 -11.17 14.26
CA LEU A 28 11.12 -10.38 13.25
C LEU A 28 9.96 -9.59 13.87
N TYR A 29 9.14 -10.23 14.70
CA TYR A 29 8.05 -9.56 15.41
C TYR A 29 8.56 -8.52 16.41
N LYS A 30 9.64 -8.82 17.12
CA LYS A 30 10.29 -7.89 18.04
C LYS A 30 10.83 -6.66 17.30
N GLY A 31 11.48 -6.85 16.15
CA GLY A 31 11.98 -5.76 15.31
C GLY A 31 10.86 -4.87 14.78
N SER A 32 9.76 -5.45 14.30
CA SER A 32 8.60 -4.71 13.80
C SER A 32 7.86 -3.89 14.88
N ASN A 33 8.14 -4.14 16.14
CA ASN A 33 7.50 -3.50 17.30
C ASN A 33 8.45 -2.52 18.01
N GLN A 34 9.38 -1.92 17.27
CA GLN A 34 10.37 -0.96 17.81
C GLN A 34 11.27 -1.55 18.92
N GLY A 35 11.53 -2.85 18.88
CA GLY A 35 12.35 -3.55 19.86
C GLY A 35 11.60 -3.96 21.13
N GLU A 36 10.35 -3.60 21.29
CA GLU A 36 9.53 -4.09 22.40
C GLU A 36 9.29 -5.60 22.29
N CYS A 37 9.33 -6.28 23.44
CA CYS A 37 9.12 -7.72 23.49
C CYS A 37 7.70 -8.07 23.06
N PRO A 38 7.48 -9.03 22.15
CA PRO A 38 6.14 -9.48 21.80
C PRO A 38 5.43 -10.22 22.97
N ILE A 39 6.13 -10.57 24.02
CA ILE A 39 5.55 -11.15 25.24
C ILE A 39 5.16 -10.03 26.18
N VAL A 40 3.87 -9.94 26.53
CA VAL A 40 3.36 -8.91 27.44
C VAL A 40 3.40 -9.42 28.85
N ILE A 41 4.20 -8.74 29.69
CA ILE A 41 4.27 -9.03 31.15
C ILE A 41 3.17 -8.28 31.90
N ASP A 42 2.73 -7.13 31.36
CA ASP A 42 1.71 -6.27 31.97
C ASP A 42 0.40 -6.32 31.14
N LYS A 43 -0.69 -6.77 31.76
CA LYS A 43 -2.03 -6.90 31.16
C LYS A 43 -2.71 -5.55 30.86
N THR A 44 -2.15 -4.44 31.34
CA THR A 44 -2.67 -3.08 31.07
C THR A 44 -2.15 -2.50 29.77
N THR A 45 -1.06 -3.06 29.22
CA THR A 45 -0.47 -2.64 27.95
C THR A 45 -1.04 -3.51 26.82
N PRO A 46 -1.56 -2.94 25.72
CA PRO A 46 -2.00 -3.74 24.58
C PRO A 46 -0.84 -4.60 24.07
N SER A 47 -1.09 -5.91 23.96
CA SER A 47 -0.08 -6.81 23.39
C SER A 47 0.31 -6.38 21.97
N CYS A 48 1.46 -6.80 21.51
CA CYS A 48 2.10 -6.55 20.20
C CYS A 48 1.22 -6.80 18.97
N GLY A 49 -0.07 -6.89 19.11
CA GLY A 49 -1.05 -7.13 18.05
C GLY A 49 -1.17 -6.03 16.98
N ASN A 50 -0.29 -5.03 17.01
CA ASN A 50 -0.28 -3.96 16.01
C ASN A 50 0.71 -4.18 14.86
N SER A 51 1.56 -5.21 14.94
CA SER A 51 2.43 -5.60 13.83
C SER A 51 1.63 -6.36 12.79
N ARG A 52 1.43 -5.78 11.62
CA ARG A 52 0.78 -6.40 10.48
C ARG A 52 1.82 -6.69 9.42
N PHE A 53 2.07 -7.98 9.19
CA PHE A 53 2.90 -8.42 8.07
C PHE A 53 2.03 -8.79 6.88
N GLY A 54 2.49 -8.50 5.68
CA GLY A 54 1.92 -8.97 4.43
C GLY A 54 1.55 -7.86 3.46
N CYS A 55 0.65 -6.96 3.78
CA CYS A 55 0.21 -5.93 2.82
C CYS A 55 0.95 -4.61 3.08
N TRP A 56 2.18 -4.49 2.59
CA TRP A 56 3.00 -3.29 2.77
C TRP A 56 2.42 -2.03 2.11
N THR A 57 1.55 -2.18 1.11
CA THR A 57 0.83 -1.07 0.45
C THR A 57 -0.50 -0.72 1.11
N CYS A 58 -0.82 -1.31 2.28
CA CYS A 58 -2.10 -1.10 2.93
C CYS A 58 -2.28 0.34 3.41
N THR A 59 -3.31 1.02 2.91
CA THR A 59 -3.67 2.40 3.26
C THR A 59 -4.81 2.50 4.28
N VAL A 60 -5.31 1.37 4.80
CA VAL A 60 -6.40 1.33 5.80
C VAL A 60 -5.93 1.87 7.16
N VAL A 61 -4.65 1.68 7.48
CA VAL A 61 -4.04 2.22 8.70
C VAL A 61 -3.28 3.50 8.36
N ASN A 62 -3.33 4.49 9.24
CA ASN A 62 -2.65 5.76 9.02
C ASN A 62 -1.13 5.60 8.97
N LYS A 63 -0.57 4.77 9.84
CA LYS A 63 0.87 4.49 9.91
C LYS A 63 1.10 2.97 9.94
N ASP A 64 1.99 2.48 9.10
CA ASP A 64 2.44 1.09 9.16
C ASP A 64 3.55 0.95 10.22
N LYS A 65 3.15 0.51 11.41
CA LYS A 65 4.08 0.35 12.53
C LYS A 65 5.08 -0.77 12.31
N ALA A 66 4.70 -1.82 11.55
CA ALA A 66 5.57 -2.96 11.30
C ALA A 66 6.78 -2.58 10.45
N ILE A 67 6.54 -1.96 9.28
CA ILE A 67 7.64 -1.51 8.40
C ILE A 67 8.46 -0.43 9.10
N HIS A 68 7.81 0.50 9.81
CA HIS A 68 8.50 1.55 10.54
C HIS A 68 9.44 0.99 11.61
N GLY A 69 8.96 0.01 12.40
CA GLY A 69 9.78 -0.66 13.40
C GLY A 69 10.95 -1.45 12.80
N LEU A 70 10.75 -2.10 11.64
CA LEU A 70 11.83 -2.79 10.92
C LEU A 70 12.90 -1.81 10.43
N VAL A 71 12.51 -0.66 9.87
CA VAL A 71 13.45 0.40 9.47
C VAL A 71 14.22 0.93 10.68
N GLU A 72 13.55 1.20 11.79
CA GLU A 72 14.21 1.63 13.04
C GLU A 72 15.15 0.56 13.63
N SER A 73 14.88 -0.72 13.35
CA SER A 73 15.73 -1.85 13.77
C SER A 73 16.92 -2.10 12.83
N GLY A 74 17.08 -1.29 11.76
CA GLY A 74 18.23 -1.36 10.86
C GLY A 74 17.94 -1.98 9.48
N GLU A 75 16.69 -2.30 9.15
CA GLU A 75 16.30 -2.75 7.82
C GLU A 75 16.10 -1.55 6.87
N ASP A 76 17.15 -0.75 6.68
CA ASP A 76 17.11 0.52 5.93
C ASP A 76 16.65 0.36 4.48
N TRP A 77 16.82 -0.81 3.88
CA TRP A 77 16.36 -1.10 2.52
C TRP A 77 14.83 -1.02 2.38
N MET A 78 14.08 -1.13 3.48
CA MET A 78 12.62 -1.02 3.49
C MET A 78 12.14 0.45 3.53
N LYS A 79 13.02 1.40 3.80
CA LYS A 79 12.67 2.82 3.88
C LYS A 79 11.98 3.37 2.62
N PRO A 80 12.46 3.09 1.39
CA PRO A 80 11.77 3.53 0.18
C PRO A 80 10.37 2.91 0.02
N LEU A 81 10.15 1.67 0.52
CA LEU A 81 8.84 1.03 0.52
C LEU A 81 7.89 1.74 1.48
N LEU A 82 8.38 2.11 2.67
CA LEU A 82 7.60 2.88 3.64
C LEU A 82 7.21 4.25 3.08
N GLU A 83 8.14 4.97 2.49
CA GLU A 83 7.91 6.28 1.87
C GLU A 83 6.87 6.19 0.74
N PHE A 84 6.96 5.16 -0.11
CA PHE A 84 5.99 4.91 -1.16
C PHE A 84 4.58 4.61 -0.61
N ARG A 85 4.50 3.77 0.41
CA ARG A 85 3.25 3.46 1.11
C ARG A 85 2.62 4.72 1.72
N ASP A 86 3.42 5.59 2.31
CA ASP A 86 2.94 6.82 2.93
C ASP A 86 2.45 7.82 1.87
N GLU A 87 3.06 7.87 0.67
CA GLU A 87 2.52 8.62 -0.48
C GLU A 87 1.17 8.05 -0.93
N LEU A 88 1.03 6.73 -1.00
CA LEU A 88 -0.26 6.09 -1.30
C LEU A 88 -1.33 6.46 -0.24
N HIS A 89 -0.98 6.38 1.04
CA HIS A 89 -1.90 6.76 2.12
C HIS A 89 -2.30 8.23 2.03
N PHE A 90 -1.33 9.14 1.83
CA PHE A 90 -1.56 10.57 1.67
C PHE A 90 -2.58 10.87 0.56
N SER A 91 -2.52 10.13 -0.56
CA SER A 91 -3.48 10.29 -1.67
C SER A 91 -4.92 9.87 -1.33
N THR A 92 -5.10 9.10 -0.24
CA THR A 92 -6.44 8.64 0.19
C THR A 92 -7.13 9.60 1.15
N LEU A 93 -6.39 10.56 1.71
CA LEU A 93 -6.95 11.54 2.64
C LEU A 93 -8.02 12.39 1.94
N PRO A 94 -9.13 12.72 2.61
CA PRO A 94 -10.24 13.46 2.01
C PRO A 94 -9.81 14.74 1.31
N GLU A 95 -8.93 15.53 1.94
CA GLU A 95 -8.40 16.79 1.45
C GLU A 95 -7.53 16.65 0.19
N ASN A 96 -6.94 15.48 -0.03
CA ASN A 96 -6.01 15.24 -1.14
C ASN A 96 -6.67 14.54 -2.33
N LYS A 97 -7.82 13.87 -2.10
CA LYS A 97 -8.46 13.02 -3.13
C LYS A 97 -8.70 13.74 -4.46
N ALA A 98 -9.10 15.02 -4.42
CA ALA A 98 -9.39 15.79 -5.63
C ALA A 98 -8.13 16.00 -6.49
N THR A 99 -6.95 16.09 -5.88
CA THR A 99 -5.67 16.27 -6.60
C THR A 99 -5.23 14.98 -7.28
N PHE A 100 -5.44 13.83 -6.61
CA PHE A 100 -4.92 12.55 -7.10
C PHE A 100 -5.90 11.79 -7.98
N ARG A 101 -7.20 12.06 -7.90
CA ARG A 101 -8.24 11.25 -8.53
C ARG A 101 -9.05 12.03 -9.55
N ASN A 102 -9.44 11.33 -10.61
CA ASN A 102 -10.34 11.85 -11.61
C ASN A 102 -11.71 12.17 -10.98
N HIS A 103 -12.31 13.27 -11.39
CA HIS A 103 -13.67 13.65 -10.97
C HIS A 103 -14.75 12.75 -11.61
N LYS A 104 -14.43 12.05 -12.71
CA LYS A 104 -15.32 11.09 -13.36
C LYS A 104 -15.14 9.69 -12.77
N ARG A 105 -16.25 9.01 -12.54
CA ARG A 105 -16.26 7.58 -12.20
C ARG A 105 -15.83 6.75 -13.42
N ARG A 106 -15.48 5.46 -13.21
CA ARG A 106 -15.15 4.53 -14.32
C ARG A 106 -16.22 4.45 -15.39
N SER A 107 -17.48 4.68 -15.02
CA SER A 107 -18.61 4.76 -15.97
C SER A 107 -18.64 6.04 -16.80
N GLY A 108 -17.69 6.96 -16.65
CA GLY A 108 -17.67 8.28 -17.27
C GLY A 108 -18.59 9.32 -16.61
N LYS A 109 -19.41 8.91 -15.65
CA LYS A 109 -20.35 9.82 -14.96
C LYS A 109 -19.66 10.58 -13.82
N ILE A 110 -20.06 11.84 -13.63
CA ILE A 110 -19.74 12.61 -12.42
C ILE A 110 -20.79 12.27 -11.37
N SER A 111 -20.37 11.93 -10.16
CA SER A 111 -21.22 11.60 -9.03
C SER A 111 -20.90 12.49 -7.84
N PHE A 112 -21.92 12.79 -7.05
CA PHE A 112 -21.77 13.60 -5.84
C PHE A 112 -22.14 12.78 -4.60
N GLN A 113 -21.57 13.15 -3.46
CA GLN A 113 -21.99 12.59 -2.18
C GLN A 113 -23.42 13.07 -1.87
N THR A 114 -24.17 12.19 -1.22
CA THR A 114 -25.54 12.50 -0.81
C THR A 114 -25.64 12.51 0.71
N VAL A 115 -26.51 13.38 1.23
CA VAL A 115 -26.76 13.49 2.67
C VAL A 115 -27.26 12.15 3.21
N TYR A 116 -26.75 11.76 4.36
CA TYR A 116 -27.22 10.59 5.09
C TYR A 116 -28.16 11.02 6.19
N ALA A 117 -29.42 10.64 6.10
CA ALA A 117 -30.42 10.92 7.13
C ALA A 117 -30.52 9.73 8.11
N GLU A 118 -30.41 10.03 9.38
CA GLU A 118 -30.49 9.03 10.44
C GLU A 118 -31.89 8.36 10.44
N GLY A 119 -31.91 7.04 10.31
CA GLY A 119 -33.15 6.26 10.21
C GLY A 119 -33.73 6.05 8.80
N GLU A 120 -33.41 6.91 7.84
CA GLU A 120 -33.89 6.83 6.44
C GLU A 120 -32.82 6.37 5.44
N GLY A 121 -31.52 6.39 5.86
CA GLY A 121 -30.41 6.03 4.99
C GLY A 121 -29.97 7.18 4.06
N ARG A 122 -29.46 6.82 2.86
CA ARG A 122 -29.02 7.81 1.86
C ARG A 122 -30.22 8.55 1.27
N THR A 123 -30.16 9.87 1.28
CA THR A 123 -31.15 10.73 0.60
C THR A 123 -30.74 11.00 -0.86
N ASN A 124 -31.62 11.68 -1.61
CA ASN A 124 -31.30 12.17 -2.96
C ASN A 124 -30.67 13.57 -2.95
N GLU A 125 -30.51 14.18 -1.76
CA GLU A 125 -29.93 15.51 -1.62
C GLU A 125 -28.42 15.44 -1.72
N ILE A 126 -27.82 16.29 -2.56
CA ILE A 126 -26.37 16.39 -2.71
C ILE A 126 -25.78 17.08 -1.48
N GLU A 127 -24.75 16.47 -0.92
CA GLU A 127 -23.97 17.08 0.15
C GLU A 127 -23.08 18.20 -0.43
N LEU A 128 -23.15 19.38 0.18
CA LEU A 128 -22.42 20.58 -0.24
C LEU A 128 -21.24 20.85 0.68
N ASN A 129 -20.15 21.36 0.11
CA ASN A 129 -19.02 21.88 0.87
C ASN A 129 -19.33 23.28 1.45
N ALA A 130 -18.36 23.90 2.14
CA ALA A 130 -18.51 25.21 2.75
C ALA A 130 -18.82 26.34 1.74
N GLU A 131 -18.44 26.17 0.46
CA GLU A 131 -18.70 27.10 -0.63
C GLU A 131 -20.03 26.83 -1.35
N GLY A 132 -20.82 25.85 -0.89
CA GLY A 132 -22.10 25.49 -1.50
C GLY A 132 -21.97 24.65 -2.79
N ILE A 133 -20.80 24.03 -3.02
CA ILE A 133 -20.52 23.20 -4.17
C ILE A 133 -20.71 21.74 -3.77
N GLY A 134 -21.34 20.93 -4.63
CA GLY A 134 -21.55 19.50 -4.39
C GLY A 134 -20.21 18.75 -4.22
N ILE A 135 -20.13 17.93 -3.17
CA ILE A 135 -18.93 17.14 -2.89
C ILE A 135 -18.84 15.99 -3.88
N ASN A 136 -17.84 16.04 -4.75
CA ASN A 136 -17.62 15.02 -5.78
C ASN A 136 -17.25 13.66 -5.16
N VAL A 137 -17.81 12.57 -5.69
CA VAL A 137 -17.36 11.20 -5.41
C VAL A 137 -16.28 10.85 -6.43
N PRO A 138 -14.99 10.85 -6.05
CA PRO A 138 -13.90 10.72 -6.99
C PRO A 138 -13.88 9.36 -7.68
N GLY A 139 -13.35 9.36 -8.89
CA GLY A 139 -13.11 8.19 -9.71
C GLY A 139 -11.76 7.52 -9.45
N PRO A 140 -11.17 6.87 -10.49
CA PRO A 140 -9.84 6.30 -10.42
C PRO A 140 -8.76 7.39 -10.25
N TYR A 141 -7.54 6.99 -9.95
CA TYR A 141 -6.39 7.90 -9.97
C TYR A 141 -6.13 8.39 -11.38
N TRP A 142 -5.69 9.66 -11.50
CA TRP A 142 -5.26 10.24 -12.77
C TRP A 142 -4.16 9.39 -13.43
N LEU A 143 -4.10 9.36 -14.75
CA LEU A 143 -3.10 8.60 -15.49
C LEU A 143 -1.68 9.03 -15.12
N ASP A 144 -1.43 10.33 -15.00
CA ASP A 144 -0.13 10.86 -14.63
C ASP A 144 0.31 10.41 -13.22
N VAL A 145 -0.62 10.31 -12.28
CA VAL A 145 -0.37 9.77 -10.94
C VAL A 145 0.00 8.28 -11.03
N ARG A 146 -0.74 7.51 -11.82
CA ARG A 146 -0.47 6.08 -12.05
C ARG A 146 0.91 5.86 -12.70
N LYS A 147 1.26 6.68 -13.72
CA LYS A 147 2.58 6.68 -14.37
C LYS A 147 3.70 7.00 -13.37
N LYS A 148 3.53 8.06 -12.59
CA LYS A 148 4.50 8.46 -11.55
C LYS A 148 4.74 7.34 -10.54
N TRP A 149 3.68 6.72 -10.03
CA TRP A 149 3.80 5.65 -9.06
C TRP A 149 4.45 4.39 -9.63
N LEU A 150 4.09 3.98 -10.85
CA LEU A 150 4.74 2.86 -11.51
C LEU A 150 6.24 3.12 -11.68
N LYS A 151 6.60 4.29 -12.18
CA LYS A 151 8.00 4.70 -12.35
C LYS A 151 8.76 4.67 -11.01
N ASN A 152 8.14 5.16 -9.94
CA ASN A 152 8.73 5.14 -8.60
C ASN A 152 8.89 3.70 -8.08
N LEU A 153 7.86 2.86 -8.23
CA LEU A 153 7.89 1.46 -7.81
C LEU A 153 9.02 0.67 -8.50
N LEU A 154 9.17 0.83 -9.82
CA LEU A 154 10.23 0.20 -10.60
C LEU A 154 11.63 0.69 -10.15
N LYS A 155 11.79 1.98 -9.85
CA LYS A 155 13.05 2.52 -9.30
C LYS A 155 13.39 1.92 -7.93
N ILE A 156 12.39 1.80 -7.05
CA ILE A 156 12.56 1.20 -5.73
C ILE A 156 13.00 -0.26 -5.89
N GLU A 157 12.31 -1.02 -6.74
CA GLU A 157 12.67 -2.41 -7.03
C GLU A 157 14.10 -2.55 -7.52
N LYS A 158 14.50 -1.73 -8.52
CA LYS A 158 15.86 -1.72 -9.07
C LYS A 158 16.89 -1.44 -7.98
N ASN A 159 16.71 -0.39 -7.20
CA ASN A 159 17.65 0.00 -6.13
C ASN A 159 17.80 -1.11 -5.08
N ILE A 160 16.70 -1.78 -4.71
CA ILE A 160 16.74 -2.91 -3.77
C ILE A 160 17.50 -4.08 -4.37
N ARG A 161 17.29 -4.40 -5.66
CA ARG A 161 18.02 -5.47 -6.36
C ARG A 161 19.53 -5.14 -6.48
N GLU A 162 19.88 -3.90 -6.77
CA GLU A 162 21.27 -3.43 -6.83
C GLU A 162 21.97 -3.51 -5.47
N SER A 163 21.22 -3.45 -4.36
CA SER A 163 21.74 -3.70 -3.01
C SER A 163 21.98 -5.18 -2.69
N GLY A 164 21.77 -6.09 -3.66
CA GLY A 164 22.00 -7.52 -3.53
C GLY A 164 20.82 -8.33 -3.00
N ARG A 165 19.63 -7.74 -2.90
CA ARG A 165 18.41 -8.43 -2.48
C ARG A 165 17.60 -8.90 -3.69
N THR A 166 17.02 -10.09 -3.60
CA THR A 166 16.07 -10.58 -4.61
C THR A 166 14.67 -10.15 -4.20
N ILE A 167 14.09 -9.22 -4.94
CA ILE A 167 12.72 -8.74 -4.75
C ILE A 167 12.04 -8.56 -6.10
N GLU A 168 10.74 -8.84 -6.16
CA GLU A 168 9.86 -8.49 -7.26
C GLU A 168 8.66 -7.77 -6.67
N LEU A 169 8.57 -6.46 -6.93
CA LEU A 169 7.45 -5.62 -6.48
C LEU A 169 6.31 -5.61 -7.49
N ILE A 170 6.65 -5.80 -8.75
CA ILE A 170 5.70 -5.89 -9.86
C ILE A 170 6.24 -6.87 -10.91
N SER A 171 5.43 -7.85 -11.26
CA SER A 171 5.81 -8.87 -12.23
C SER A 171 5.63 -8.41 -13.69
N ARG A 172 6.33 -9.05 -14.62
CA ARG A 172 6.18 -8.79 -16.05
C ARG A 172 4.74 -8.96 -16.56
N PRO A 173 3.99 -10.02 -16.18
CA PRO A 173 2.58 -10.15 -16.55
C PRO A 173 1.70 -8.99 -16.04
N GLU A 174 1.97 -8.46 -14.84
CA GLU A 174 1.25 -7.30 -14.32
C GLU A 174 1.53 -6.04 -15.13
N LEU A 175 2.78 -5.83 -15.58
CA LEU A 175 3.13 -4.71 -16.46
C LEU A 175 2.33 -4.76 -17.77
N HIS A 176 2.18 -5.92 -18.39
CA HIS A 176 1.34 -6.08 -19.60
C HIS A 176 -0.14 -5.79 -19.33
N ILE A 177 -0.65 -6.21 -18.16
CA ILE A 177 -2.03 -5.91 -17.77
C ILE A 177 -2.19 -4.40 -17.56
N ILE A 178 -1.28 -3.76 -16.84
CA ILE A 178 -1.30 -2.30 -16.58
C ILE A 178 -1.27 -1.52 -17.90
N ARG A 179 -0.37 -1.88 -18.83
CA ARG A 179 -0.30 -1.26 -20.16
C ARG A 179 -1.63 -1.35 -20.88
N ARG A 180 -2.20 -2.55 -20.96
CA ARG A 180 -3.50 -2.77 -21.58
C ARG A 180 -4.59 -1.91 -20.93
N GLU A 181 -4.68 -1.92 -19.60
CA GLU A 181 -5.67 -1.12 -18.86
C GLU A 181 -5.50 0.39 -19.11
N TRP A 182 -4.26 0.88 -19.26
CA TRP A 182 -4.02 2.29 -19.55
C TRP A 182 -4.43 2.66 -20.99
N ILE A 183 -4.07 1.86 -21.97
CA ILE A 183 -4.41 2.11 -23.37
C ILE A 183 -5.93 2.05 -23.59
N THR A 184 -6.62 1.13 -22.91
CA THR A 184 -8.06 0.89 -23.10
C THR A 184 -8.95 1.65 -22.12
N ASP A 185 -8.40 2.51 -21.25
CA ASP A 185 -9.20 3.30 -20.31
C ASP A 185 -10.16 4.24 -21.07
N PRO A 186 -11.49 4.09 -20.94
CA PRO A 186 -12.44 4.86 -21.75
C PRO A 186 -12.51 6.34 -21.37
N ASN A 187 -11.98 6.73 -20.20
CA ASN A 187 -12.07 8.10 -19.71
C ASN A 187 -10.74 8.86 -19.81
N GLU A 188 -9.63 8.13 -19.78
CA GLU A 188 -8.29 8.72 -19.77
C GLU A 188 -7.27 7.73 -20.36
N PRO A 189 -7.39 7.44 -21.69
CA PRO A 189 -6.50 6.48 -22.34
C PRO A 189 -5.08 7.01 -22.49
N ASP A 190 -4.12 6.12 -22.34
CA ASP A 190 -2.70 6.41 -22.62
C ASP A 190 -2.41 6.34 -24.13
N TRP A 191 -2.68 7.43 -24.84
CA TRP A 191 -2.48 7.53 -26.30
C TRP A 191 -1.02 7.38 -26.73
N GLU A 192 -0.09 7.66 -25.84
CA GLU A 192 1.35 7.62 -26.11
C GLU A 192 1.95 6.23 -25.87
N ASP A 193 1.17 5.29 -25.30
CA ASP A 193 1.69 4.00 -24.86
C ASP A 193 2.98 4.14 -24.05
N SER A 194 2.91 4.92 -22.98
CA SER A 194 4.08 5.40 -22.26
C SER A 194 4.75 4.33 -21.37
N LEU A 195 4.06 3.21 -21.07
CA LEU A 195 4.61 2.22 -20.14
C LEU A 195 5.91 1.58 -20.64
N PRO A 196 6.06 1.18 -21.92
CA PRO A 196 7.34 0.70 -22.46
C PRO A 196 8.49 1.68 -22.25
N GLN A 197 8.24 2.98 -22.47
CA GLN A 197 9.26 4.03 -22.29
C GLN A 197 9.64 4.16 -20.80
N ILE A 198 8.65 4.17 -19.89
CA ILE A 198 8.89 4.21 -18.44
C ILE A 198 9.76 3.02 -18.00
N TYR A 199 9.44 1.82 -18.49
CA TYR A 199 10.22 0.62 -18.18
C TYR A 199 11.64 0.72 -18.69
N GLN A 200 11.83 1.10 -19.96
CA GLN A 200 13.14 1.22 -20.61
C GLN A 200 14.04 2.27 -19.96
N GLU A 201 13.47 3.38 -19.46
CA GLU A 201 14.23 4.38 -18.69
C GLU A 201 14.84 3.80 -17.41
N ILE A 202 14.17 2.83 -16.78
CA ILE A 202 14.62 2.23 -15.53
C ILE A 202 15.54 1.04 -15.78
N TYR A 203 15.20 0.21 -16.79
CA TYR A 203 15.90 -1.01 -17.15
C TYR A 203 16.39 -0.98 -18.61
N PRO A 204 17.40 -0.13 -18.92
CA PRO A 204 17.86 0.07 -20.30
C PRO A 204 18.46 -1.20 -20.92
N GLU A 205 18.99 -2.10 -20.10
CA GLU A 205 19.60 -3.37 -20.55
C GLU A 205 18.58 -4.53 -20.65
N ASP A 206 17.35 -4.32 -20.19
CA ASP A 206 16.32 -5.37 -20.21
C ASP A 206 15.34 -5.13 -21.38
N SER A 207 15.28 -6.07 -22.31
CA SER A 207 14.30 -6.07 -23.39
C SER A 207 13.04 -6.83 -22.96
N LEU A 208 12.06 -6.11 -22.46
CA LEU A 208 10.73 -6.67 -22.26
C LEU A 208 9.97 -6.65 -23.61
N GLU A 209 9.54 -7.81 -24.08
CA GLU A 209 8.63 -7.90 -25.23
C GLU A 209 7.23 -7.44 -24.80
N TRP A 210 6.71 -6.43 -25.49
CA TRP A 210 5.43 -5.79 -25.16
C TRP A 210 4.27 -6.30 -26.00
#